data_8fc84fc3352a102f17d283ec2ada7df9
#
_entry.id   8fc84fc3352a102f17d283ec2ada7df9
#
_cell.length_a   1.000
_cell.length_b   1.000
_cell.length_c   1.000
_cell.angle_alpha   90.00
_cell.angle_beta   90.00
_cell.angle_gamma   90.00
#
_symmetry.space_group_name_H-M   'P 1'
#
loop_
_entity.id
_entity.type
_entity.pdbx_description
1 polymer ?
#
loop_
_entity_poly.entity_id
_entity_poly.type
_entity_poly.pdbx_seq_one_letter_code
_entity_poly.pdbx_strand_id
1 'polypeptide(L)'
;EILRCLVGSEMCIRDSPNMPAGQISIALGFKGPNTAIITACATGTNCIGDALRTIQYGDADIMIAGGTEAAVSPVAIAGFGNMKALSTNNEHPEKASCPFDKKRDGFVMGEGAGVVVMEELEHALARGAHIYAEVVGFGMNADAYHITAPDPSGEMPALCMQQAIDDAGMKPEDVDYINAHGTSTHRNDLNETLAAKKVFGDHAYKMTISSNKSMTGHLLGAAGAV
;
A
#
# COMPACT_ATOMS: atom_id res chain seq x y z
N GLU A 1 35.34 4.48 5.80
CA GLU A 1 33.86 4.47 5.64
C GLU A 1 33.38 3.28 4.83
N ILE A 2 33.99 2.96 3.68
CA ILE A 2 33.66 1.78 2.87
C ILE A 2 33.89 0.46 3.64
N LEU A 3 34.98 0.38 4.43
CA LEU A 3 35.24 -0.80 5.27
C LEU A 3 34.24 -0.97 6.43
N ARG A 4 33.71 0.12 6.98
CA ARG A 4 32.60 0.07 7.95
C ARG A 4 31.31 -0.45 7.34
N CYS A 5 31.05 -0.13 6.07
CA CYS A 5 29.89 -0.65 5.34
C CYS A 5 30.04 -2.13 4.96
N LEU A 6 31.26 -2.66 4.88
CA LEU A 6 31.54 -4.02 4.44
C LEU A 6 31.71 -5.03 5.61
N VAL A 7 31.95 -4.54 6.83
CA VAL A 7 32.22 -5.40 7.99
C VAL A 7 31.50 -4.85 9.22
N GLY A 8 30.30 -5.34 9.49
CA GLY A 8 29.59 -5.03 10.71
C GLY A 8 28.10 -4.72 10.53
N SER A 9 27.45 -4.29 11.61
CA SER A 9 26.03 -4.02 11.69
C SER A 9 25.50 -2.98 10.68
N GLU A 10 26.33 -2.02 10.25
CA GLU A 10 25.93 -1.00 9.28
C GLU A 10 25.69 -1.57 7.87
N MET A 11 26.42 -2.59 7.46
CA MET A 11 26.20 -3.28 6.19
C MET A 11 24.81 -3.92 6.19
N CYS A 12 24.47 -4.67 7.22
CA CYS A 12 23.15 -5.30 7.34
C CYS A 12 22.01 -4.29 7.41
N ILE A 13 22.20 -3.12 8.03
CA ILE A 13 21.20 -2.06 8.11
C ILE A 13 20.91 -1.44 6.74
N ARG A 14 21.90 -1.37 5.85
CA ARG A 14 21.76 -0.72 4.55
C ARG A 14 21.35 -1.66 3.42
N ASP A 15 21.68 -2.93 3.51
CA ASP A 15 21.48 -3.91 2.45
C ASP A 15 20.36 -4.92 2.73
N SER A 16 19.82 -4.91 3.95
CA SER A 16 18.82 -5.88 4.39
C SER A 16 17.44 -5.22 4.54
N PRO A 17 16.48 -5.50 3.65
CA PRO A 17 15.16 -4.86 3.65
C PRO A 17 14.32 -5.17 4.89
N ASN A 18 14.67 -6.21 5.66
CA ASN A 18 14.00 -6.59 6.90
C ASN A 18 14.47 -5.79 8.14
N MET A 19 15.44 -4.89 7.99
CA MET A 19 15.98 -4.14 9.13
C MET A 19 14.95 -3.24 9.83
N PRO A 20 14.02 -2.55 9.16
CA PRO A 20 12.98 -1.79 9.86
C PRO A 20 12.17 -2.66 10.82
N ALA A 21 11.70 -3.83 10.37
CA ALA A 21 10.97 -4.77 11.20
C ALA A 21 11.83 -5.31 12.35
N GLY A 22 13.11 -5.65 12.09
CA GLY A 22 14.05 -6.08 13.11
C GLY A 22 14.31 -5.02 14.19
N GLN A 23 14.48 -3.77 13.82
CA GLN A 23 14.68 -2.66 14.76
C GLN A 23 13.45 -2.40 15.65
N ILE A 24 12.24 -2.48 15.08
CA ILE A 24 11.00 -2.37 15.84
C ILE A 24 10.89 -3.52 16.85
N SER A 25 11.17 -4.76 16.42
CA SER A 25 11.18 -5.95 17.29
C SER A 25 12.15 -5.78 18.48
N ILE A 26 13.37 -5.32 18.23
CA ILE A 26 14.37 -5.05 19.27
C ILE A 26 13.90 -3.96 20.22
N ALA A 27 13.42 -2.83 19.69
CA ALA A 27 13.02 -1.68 20.48
C ALA A 27 11.83 -1.97 21.40
N LEU A 28 10.90 -2.80 20.96
CA LEU A 28 9.69 -3.14 21.70
C LEU A 28 9.78 -4.49 22.45
N GLY A 29 10.84 -5.25 22.22
CA GLY A 29 11.01 -6.56 22.82
C GLY A 29 10.05 -7.63 22.27
N PHE A 30 9.49 -7.43 21.07
CA PHE A 30 8.57 -8.36 20.43
C PHE A 30 9.33 -9.55 19.83
N LYS A 31 8.88 -10.78 20.12
CA LYS A 31 9.56 -12.03 19.77
C LYS A 31 8.74 -12.94 18.86
N GLY A 32 7.58 -12.47 18.40
CA GLY A 32 6.72 -13.19 17.47
C GLY A 32 7.24 -13.18 16.03
N PRO A 33 6.42 -13.59 15.05
CA PRO A 33 6.77 -13.56 13.64
C PRO A 33 7.30 -12.19 13.21
N ASN A 34 8.40 -12.19 12.44
CA ASN A 34 9.04 -10.95 11.97
C ASN A 34 9.42 -11.15 10.50
N THR A 35 8.69 -10.50 9.62
CA THR A 35 8.80 -10.64 8.17
C THR A 35 9.01 -9.29 7.50
N ALA A 36 9.58 -9.29 6.31
CA ALA A 36 9.63 -8.12 5.43
C ALA A 36 9.05 -8.51 4.07
N ILE A 37 7.96 -7.88 3.72
CA ILE A 37 7.29 -8.05 2.43
C ILE A 37 7.76 -6.96 1.49
N ILE A 38 8.05 -7.33 0.24
CA ILE A 38 8.47 -6.40 -0.81
C ILE A 38 7.62 -6.66 -2.04
N THR A 39 6.58 -5.85 -2.22
CA THR A 39 5.65 -5.90 -3.35
C THR A 39 5.44 -4.52 -3.98
N ALA A 40 6.55 -3.76 -4.09
CA ALA A 40 6.55 -2.40 -4.62
C ALA A 40 5.48 -1.52 -3.93
N CYS A 41 4.62 -0.85 -4.69
CA CYS A 41 3.60 0.05 -4.15
C CYS A 41 2.53 -0.65 -3.29
N ALA A 42 2.39 -1.97 -3.38
CA ALA A 42 1.45 -2.75 -2.58
C ALA A 42 2.03 -3.22 -1.24
N THR A 43 3.31 -2.95 -0.95
CA THR A 43 4.01 -3.46 0.23
C THR A 43 3.26 -3.17 1.54
N GLY A 44 2.86 -1.93 1.78
CA GLY A 44 2.15 -1.56 3.01
C GLY A 44 0.83 -2.31 3.18
N THR A 45 0.04 -2.42 2.12
CA THR A 45 -1.22 -3.17 2.12
C THR A 45 -0.98 -4.66 2.34
N ASN A 46 0.04 -5.23 1.67
CA ASN A 46 0.36 -6.66 1.85
C ASN A 46 0.89 -6.97 3.25
N CYS A 47 1.65 -6.06 3.87
CA CYS A 47 2.07 -6.21 5.27
C CYS A 47 0.87 -6.26 6.24
N ILE A 48 -0.15 -5.42 6.00
CA ILE A 48 -1.38 -5.43 6.78
C ILE A 48 -2.16 -6.72 6.56
N GLY A 49 -2.27 -7.18 5.30
CA GLY A 49 -2.94 -8.43 4.97
C GLY A 49 -2.24 -9.67 5.55
N ASP A 50 -0.92 -9.71 5.53
CA ASP A 50 -0.12 -10.79 6.15
C ASP A 50 -0.29 -10.82 7.67
N ALA A 51 -0.28 -9.64 8.30
CA ALA A 51 -0.55 -9.51 9.74
C ALA A 51 -1.95 -9.97 10.11
N LEU A 52 -2.97 -9.64 9.29
CA LEU A 52 -4.33 -10.14 9.46
C LEU A 52 -4.34 -11.68 9.46
N ARG A 53 -3.70 -12.33 8.48
CA ARG A 53 -3.63 -13.80 8.42
C ARG A 53 -2.89 -14.40 9.61
N THR A 54 -1.78 -13.80 10.01
CA THR A 54 -0.99 -14.24 11.17
C THR A 54 -1.85 -14.25 12.45
N ILE A 55 -2.66 -13.20 12.67
CA ILE A 55 -3.59 -13.12 13.80
C ILE A 55 -4.72 -14.13 13.66
N GLN A 56 -5.34 -14.24 12.49
CA GLN A 56 -6.43 -15.19 12.23
C GLN A 56 -6.01 -16.66 12.42
N TYR A 57 -4.74 -17.00 12.12
CA TYR A 57 -4.21 -18.35 12.36
C TYR A 57 -3.82 -18.59 13.82
N GLY A 58 -3.82 -17.57 14.67
CA GLY A 58 -3.45 -17.67 16.08
C GLY A 58 -1.93 -17.73 16.32
N ASP A 59 -1.12 -17.33 15.34
CA ASP A 59 0.33 -17.28 15.46
C ASP A 59 0.80 -16.04 16.25
N ALA A 60 -0.05 -15.02 16.38
CA ALA A 60 0.18 -13.84 17.21
C ALA A 60 -1.15 -13.17 17.60
N ASP A 61 -1.21 -12.61 18.82
CA ASP A 61 -2.36 -11.81 19.29
C ASP A 61 -2.25 -10.34 18.82
N ILE A 62 -1.01 -9.85 18.65
CA ILE A 62 -0.72 -8.46 18.25
C ILE A 62 0.36 -8.46 17.17
N MET A 63 0.13 -7.72 16.10
CA MET A 63 1.08 -7.48 15.03
C MET A 63 1.25 -5.98 14.77
N ILE A 64 2.49 -5.55 14.52
CA ILE A 64 2.79 -4.23 13.98
C ILE A 64 3.05 -4.39 12.51
N ALA A 65 2.23 -3.74 11.69
CA ALA A 65 2.30 -3.86 10.23
C ALA A 65 2.32 -2.48 9.56
N GLY A 66 2.96 -2.39 8.42
CA GLY A 66 2.99 -1.13 7.68
C GLY A 66 4.06 -1.10 6.60
N GLY A 67 4.42 0.10 6.18
CA GLY A 67 5.43 0.34 5.17
C GLY A 67 6.20 1.63 5.41
N THR A 68 7.41 1.69 4.90
CA THR A 68 8.27 2.87 4.95
C THR A 68 8.98 3.05 3.61
N GLU A 69 9.18 4.30 3.21
CA GLU A 69 9.88 4.64 1.98
C GLU A 69 10.64 5.95 2.13
N ALA A 70 11.87 5.98 1.63
CA ALA A 70 12.73 7.17 1.57
C ALA A 70 13.46 7.18 0.21
N ALA A 71 12.67 7.19 -0.87
CA ALA A 71 13.14 7.00 -2.24
C ALA A 71 13.35 8.31 -3.02
N VAL A 72 13.06 9.49 -2.45
CA VAL A 72 13.25 10.78 -3.14
C VAL A 72 14.76 11.07 -3.25
N SER A 73 15.39 10.46 -4.23
CA SER A 73 16.81 10.56 -4.51
C SER A 73 17.04 10.81 -6.00
N PRO A 74 18.20 11.38 -6.40
CA PRO A 74 18.50 11.61 -7.81
C PRO A 74 18.39 10.35 -8.68
N VAL A 75 18.77 9.20 -8.14
CA VAL A 75 18.72 7.92 -8.87
C VAL A 75 17.28 7.46 -9.10
N ALA A 76 16.44 7.52 -8.07
CA ALA A 76 15.04 7.11 -8.20
C ALA A 76 14.25 8.08 -9.10
N ILE A 77 14.48 9.39 -8.95
CA ILE A 77 13.86 10.40 -9.83
C ILE A 77 14.29 10.18 -11.28
N ALA A 78 15.58 9.93 -11.54
CA ALA A 78 16.06 9.64 -12.88
C ALA A 78 15.45 8.34 -13.44
N GLY A 79 15.34 7.29 -12.62
CA GLY A 79 14.74 6.01 -13.01
C GLY A 79 13.27 6.16 -13.41
N PHE A 80 12.44 6.71 -12.51
CA PHE A 80 11.00 6.91 -12.78
C PHE A 80 10.75 7.98 -13.85
N GLY A 81 11.61 9.01 -13.93
CA GLY A 81 11.57 10.00 -15.00
C GLY A 81 11.83 9.38 -16.37
N ASN A 82 12.84 8.49 -16.49
CA ASN A 82 13.14 7.77 -17.73
C ASN A 82 11.99 6.83 -18.15
N MET A 83 11.26 6.27 -17.18
CA MET A 83 10.02 5.50 -17.42
C MET A 83 8.85 6.38 -17.86
N LYS A 84 8.97 7.71 -17.81
CA LYS A 84 7.87 8.67 -18.03
C LYS A 84 6.67 8.44 -17.12
N ALA A 85 6.95 8.05 -15.87
CA ALA A 85 5.94 7.75 -14.88
C ALA A 85 5.64 8.94 -13.95
N LEU A 86 6.60 9.91 -13.85
CA LEU A 86 6.45 11.10 -13.03
C LEU A 86 5.68 12.20 -13.76
N SER A 87 4.93 13.00 -12.98
CA SER A 87 4.35 14.25 -13.48
C SER A 87 5.45 15.22 -13.89
N THR A 88 5.20 15.95 -14.97
CA THR A 88 6.09 17.01 -15.49
C THR A 88 5.55 18.41 -15.24
N ASN A 89 4.46 18.53 -14.50
CA ASN A 89 3.82 19.81 -14.16
C ASN A 89 4.60 20.58 -13.09
N ASN A 90 5.80 21.05 -13.43
CA ASN A 90 6.67 21.80 -12.53
C ASN A 90 6.27 23.28 -12.37
N GLU A 91 5.43 23.80 -13.27
CA GLU A 91 4.94 25.18 -13.19
C GLU A 91 3.86 25.33 -12.11
N HIS A 92 3.11 24.26 -11.85
CA HIS A 92 2.04 24.20 -10.85
C HIS A 92 2.19 22.93 -9.99
N PRO A 93 3.24 22.82 -9.17
CA PRO A 93 3.51 21.61 -8.40
C PRO A 93 2.38 21.24 -7.43
N GLU A 94 1.65 22.22 -6.92
CA GLU A 94 0.48 22.04 -6.05
C GLU A 94 -0.72 21.35 -6.74
N LYS A 95 -0.67 21.21 -8.08
CA LYS A 95 -1.68 20.54 -8.91
C LYS A 95 -1.12 19.32 -9.66
N ALA A 96 0.13 18.96 -9.41
CA ALA A 96 0.79 17.89 -10.16
C ALA A 96 0.23 16.51 -9.81
N SER A 97 -0.07 16.26 -8.51
CA SER A 97 -0.76 15.04 -8.08
C SER A 97 -2.27 15.25 -8.10
N CYS A 98 -2.92 14.83 -9.18
CA CYS A 98 -4.35 15.00 -9.41
C CYS A 98 -5.01 13.68 -9.86
N PRO A 99 -5.13 12.67 -8.96
CA PRO A 99 -5.73 11.39 -9.26
C PRO A 99 -7.11 11.54 -9.88
N PHE A 100 -7.37 10.74 -10.93
CA PHE A 100 -8.61 10.70 -11.70
C PHE A 100 -8.95 11.97 -12.52
N ASP A 101 -8.15 13.03 -12.41
CA ASP A 101 -8.35 14.24 -13.21
C ASP A 101 -7.99 13.98 -14.68
N LYS A 102 -8.69 14.69 -15.56
CA LYS A 102 -8.45 14.62 -17.02
C LYS A 102 -7.05 15.12 -17.40
N LYS A 103 -6.46 16.03 -16.61
CA LYS A 103 -5.16 16.67 -16.86
C LYS A 103 -4.00 15.95 -16.20
N ARG A 104 -4.26 14.84 -15.48
CA ARG A 104 -3.21 14.05 -14.85
C ARG A 104 -2.17 13.59 -15.86
N ASP A 105 -0.90 13.63 -15.51
CA ASP A 105 0.21 13.31 -16.43
C ASP A 105 1.28 12.37 -15.84
N GLY A 106 1.12 11.98 -14.57
CA GLY A 106 2.07 11.12 -13.87
C GLY A 106 1.94 11.27 -12.36
N PHE A 107 2.68 10.45 -11.60
CA PHE A 107 2.67 10.57 -10.15
C PHE A 107 3.72 11.55 -9.62
N VAL A 108 3.51 12.07 -8.42
CA VAL A 108 4.48 12.83 -7.65
C VAL A 108 5.06 11.90 -6.59
N MET A 109 6.38 11.76 -6.55
CA MET A 109 7.04 10.91 -5.56
C MET A 109 6.98 11.54 -4.17
N GLY A 110 6.64 10.74 -3.17
CA GLY A 110 6.65 11.11 -1.75
C GLY A 110 7.51 10.16 -0.94
N GLU A 111 7.78 10.54 0.30
CA GLU A 111 8.48 9.75 1.32
C GLU A 111 7.67 9.72 2.59
N GLY A 112 7.84 8.68 3.38
CA GLY A 112 7.20 8.57 4.67
C GLY A 112 7.12 7.16 5.21
N ALA A 113 6.40 7.01 6.32
CA ALA A 113 6.12 5.73 6.93
C ALA A 113 4.71 5.74 7.52
N GLY A 114 4.00 4.64 7.34
CA GLY A 114 2.74 4.37 8.00
C GLY A 114 2.82 3.01 8.71
N VAL A 115 2.36 2.97 9.96
CA VAL A 115 2.38 1.75 10.76
C VAL A 115 1.09 1.67 11.57
N VAL A 116 0.46 0.50 11.55
CA VAL A 116 -0.72 0.19 12.34
C VAL A 116 -0.40 -0.91 13.35
N VAL A 117 -1.05 -0.85 14.52
CA VAL A 117 -1.06 -1.92 15.49
C VAL A 117 -2.34 -2.71 15.27
N MET A 118 -2.21 -3.94 14.84
CA MET A 118 -3.32 -4.89 14.65
C MET A 118 -3.37 -5.82 15.85
N GLU A 119 -4.57 -6.13 16.31
CA GLU A 119 -4.78 -6.92 17.51
C GLU A 119 -6.02 -7.80 17.33
N GLU A 120 -5.99 -9.00 17.87
CA GLU A 120 -7.14 -9.89 17.92
C GLU A 120 -8.28 -9.19 18.70
N LEU A 121 -9.52 -9.31 18.21
CA LEU A 121 -10.64 -8.51 18.69
C LEU A 121 -10.95 -8.78 20.18
N GLU A 122 -11.05 -10.03 20.60
CA GLU A 122 -11.36 -10.37 21.99
C GLU A 122 -10.22 -9.97 22.95
N HIS A 123 -8.97 -10.07 22.48
CA HIS A 123 -7.81 -9.59 23.23
C HIS A 123 -7.87 -8.06 23.42
N ALA A 124 -8.21 -7.30 22.39
CA ALA A 124 -8.37 -5.85 22.45
C ALA A 124 -9.52 -5.44 23.38
N LEU A 125 -10.67 -6.10 23.29
CA LEU A 125 -11.84 -5.87 24.14
C LEU A 125 -11.54 -6.19 25.60
N ALA A 126 -10.85 -7.30 25.89
CA ALA A 126 -10.52 -7.72 27.26
C ALA A 126 -9.67 -6.71 28.03
N ARG A 127 -8.80 -5.96 27.33
CA ARG A 127 -7.97 -4.91 27.95
C ARG A 127 -8.56 -3.49 27.83
N GLY A 128 -9.75 -3.35 27.24
CA GLY A 128 -10.41 -2.05 27.05
C GLY A 128 -9.71 -1.15 26.06
N ALA A 129 -9.12 -1.72 25.00
CA ALA A 129 -8.44 -0.94 23.96
C ALA A 129 -9.41 -0.02 23.22
N HIS A 130 -8.90 1.14 22.77
CA HIS A 130 -9.63 1.95 21.80
C HIS A 130 -9.48 1.32 20.40
N ILE A 131 -10.57 0.88 19.82
CA ILE A 131 -10.62 0.26 18.50
C ILE A 131 -11.03 1.33 17.48
N TYR A 132 -10.18 1.57 16.48
CA TYR A 132 -10.44 2.53 15.40
C TYR A 132 -11.27 1.92 14.27
N ALA A 133 -10.98 0.68 13.91
CA ALA A 133 -11.65 -0.06 12.85
C ALA A 133 -11.35 -1.56 12.97
N GLU A 134 -12.11 -2.37 12.28
CA GLU A 134 -11.84 -3.80 12.08
C GLU A 134 -11.31 -4.02 10.66
N VAL A 135 -10.27 -4.86 10.51
CA VAL A 135 -9.79 -5.34 9.22
C VAL A 135 -10.47 -6.68 8.97
N VAL A 136 -11.43 -6.72 8.08
CA VAL A 136 -12.33 -7.87 7.90
C VAL A 136 -12.03 -8.69 6.65
N GLY A 137 -11.27 -8.17 5.70
CA GLY A 137 -10.96 -8.92 4.48
C GLY A 137 -9.71 -8.43 3.76
N PHE A 138 -9.10 -9.32 2.99
CA PHE A 138 -7.90 -9.08 2.22
C PHE A 138 -7.92 -9.84 0.89
N GLY A 139 -7.61 -9.15 -0.21
CA GLY A 139 -7.44 -9.73 -1.54
C GLY A 139 -6.03 -9.52 -2.07
N MET A 140 -5.49 -10.51 -2.77
CA MET A 140 -4.17 -10.44 -3.38
C MET A 140 -4.12 -11.32 -4.64
N ASN A 141 -3.62 -10.75 -5.73
CA ASN A 141 -3.35 -11.47 -6.97
C ASN A 141 -2.26 -10.76 -7.79
N ALA A 142 -2.04 -11.17 -9.02
CA ALA A 142 -1.09 -10.57 -9.95
C ALA A 142 -1.64 -10.55 -11.38
N ASP A 143 -1.30 -9.51 -12.14
CA ASP A 143 -1.74 -9.33 -13.53
C ASP A 143 -1.14 -10.36 -14.49
N ALA A 144 0.08 -10.83 -14.24
CA ALA A 144 0.87 -11.67 -15.15
C ALA A 144 0.97 -11.08 -16.60
N TYR A 145 0.98 -9.76 -16.70
CA TYR A 145 0.90 -9.02 -17.96
C TYR A 145 2.20 -8.32 -18.33
N HIS A 146 2.67 -7.40 -17.51
CA HIS A 146 3.85 -6.56 -17.81
C HIS A 146 4.55 -6.15 -16.51
N ILE A 147 5.87 -5.86 -16.59
CA ILE A 147 6.68 -5.58 -15.42
C ILE A 147 6.21 -4.33 -14.62
N THR A 148 5.61 -3.33 -15.29
CA THR A 148 5.18 -2.07 -14.65
C THR A 148 3.79 -1.59 -15.09
N ALA A 149 3.33 -1.94 -16.28
CA ALA A 149 2.04 -1.49 -16.80
C ALA A 149 0.92 -2.44 -16.35
N PRO A 150 -0.20 -1.92 -15.83
CA PRO A 150 -1.36 -2.76 -15.50
C PRO A 150 -1.98 -3.34 -16.78
N ASP A 151 -2.56 -4.52 -16.66
CA ASP A 151 -3.39 -5.11 -17.72
C ASP A 151 -4.58 -4.19 -18.01
N PRO A 152 -4.73 -3.72 -19.26
CA PRO A 152 -5.77 -2.77 -19.62
C PRO A 152 -7.20 -3.31 -19.47
N SER A 153 -7.37 -4.61 -19.29
CA SER A 153 -8.68 -5.22 -19.07
C SER A 153 -9.32 -4.81 -17.74
N GLY A 154 -8.53 -4.50 -16.71
CA GLY A 154 -9.01 -4.23 -15.35
C GLY A 154 -9.60 -5.45 -14.65
N GLU A 155 -9.34 -6.67 -15.16
CA GLU A 155 -9.88 -7.91 -14.58
C GLU A 155 -9.21 -8.27 -13.25
N MET A 156 -7.89 -8.19 -13.19
CA MET A 156 -7.17 -8.61 -11.99
C MET A 156 -7.37 -7.65 -10.81
N PRO A 157 -7.35 -6.31 -10.97
CA PRO A 157 -7.76 -5.41 -9.89
C PRO A 157 -9.22 -5.64 -9.46
N ALA A 158 -10.14 -5.90 -10.39
CA ALA A 158 -11.52 -6.22 -10.04
C ALA A 158 -11.60 -7.52 -9.23
N LEU A 159 -10.90 -8.57 -9.65
CA LEU A 159 -10.83 -9.83 -8.90
C LEU A 159 -10.23 -9.62 -7.50
N CYS A 160 -9.20 -8.78 -7.36
CA CYS A 160 -8.60 -8.46 -6.06
C CYS A 160 -9.59 -7.77 -5.11
N MET A 161 -10.36 -6.79 -5.62
CA MET A 161 -11.43 -6.15 -4.87
C MET A 161 -12.50 -7.18 -4.46
N GLN A 162 -12.93 -8.04 -5.38
CA GLN A 162 -13.91 -9.09 -5.09
C GLN A 162 -13.41 -10.07 -4.03
N GLN A 163 -12.14 -10.50 -4.12
CA GLN A 163 -11.53 -11.37 -3.10
C GLN A 163 -11.58 -10.76 -1.70
N ALA A 164 -11.31 -9.45 -1.57
CA ALA A 164 -11.37 -8.77 -0.28
C ALA A 164 -12.80 -8.69 0.27
N ILE A 165 -13.78 -8.46 -0.60
CA ILE A 165 -15.21 -8.43 -0.25
C ILE A 165 -15.70 -9.83 0.16
N ASP A 166 -15.34 -10.87 -0.60
CA ASP A 166 -15.69 -12.25 -0.32
C ASP A 166 -15.07 -12.73 1.00
N ASP A 167 -13.81 -12.39 1.24
CA ASP A 167 -13.08 -12.70 2.47
C ASP A 167 -13.73 -12.04 3.71
N ALA A 168 -14.26 -10.83 3.53
CA ALA A 168 -15.01 -10.11 4.55
C ALA A 168 -16.43 -10.67 4.78
N GLY A 169 -16.92 -11.57 3.93
CA GLY A 169 -18.31 -12.05 3.95
C GLY A 169 -19.33 -10.95 3.62
N MET A 170 -18.90 -9.89 2.95
CA MET A 170 -19.70 -8.72 2.58
C MET A 170 -20.23 -8.83 1.14
N LYS A 171 -21.07 -7.87 0.77
CA LYS A 171 -21.52 -7.68 -0.61
C LYS A 171 -20.94 -6.39 -1.18
N PRO A 172 -20.82 -6.28 -2.50
CA PRO A 172 -20.36 -5.03 -3.13
C PRO A 172 -21.15 -3.79 -2.70
N GLU A 173 -22.44 -3.94 -2.44
CA GLU A 173 -23.33 -2.85 -2.01
C GLU A 173 -23.05 -2.33 -0.59
N ASP A 174 -22.32 -3.10 0.23
CA ASP A 174 -21.94 -2.72 1.59
C ASP A 174 -20.69 -1.82 1.62
N VAL A 175 -20.05 -1.57 0.46
CA VAL A 175 -18.86 -0.73 0.34
C VAL A 175 -19.27 0.70 0.00
N ASP A 176 -18.98 1.64 0.88
CA ASP A 176 -19.31 3.06 0.71
C ASP A 176 -18.16 3.88 0.09
N TYR A 177 -16.92 3.46 0.33
CA TYR A 177 -15.74 4.24 -0.02
C TYR A 177 -14.55 3.38 -0.46
N ILE A 178 -13.84 3.85 -1.48
CA ILE A 178 -12.53 3.31 -1.91
C ILE A 178 -11.48 4.41 -1.77
N ASN A 179 -10.47 4.18 -0.92
CA ASN A 179 -9.21 4.89 -1.02
C ASN A 179 -8.36 4.17 -2.07
N ALA A 180 -8.37 4.70 -3.28
CA ALA A 180 -7.78 4.05 -4.44
C ALA A 180 -6.26 4.11 -4.45
N HIS A 181 -5.65 3.26 -5.26
CA HIS A 181 -4.23 3.44 -5.60
C HIS A 181 -4.02 4.82 -6.23
N GLY A 182 -4.84 5.21 -7.20
CA GLY A 182 -5.01 6.58 -7.67
C GLY A 182 -3.72 7.37 -7.79
N THR A 183 -2.81 6.92 -8.65
CA THR A 183 -1.44 7.47 -8.74
C THR A 183 -1.34 8.74 -9.58
N SER A 184 -2.45 9.24 -10.13
CA SER A 184 -2.41 10.36 -11.10
C SER A 184 -1.74 9.99 -12.42
N THR A 185 -1.61 8.69 -12.73
CA THR A 185 -1.15 8.21 -14.03
C THR A 185 -2.32 7.87 -14.94
N HIS A 186 -2.14 8.06 -16.24
CA HIS A 186 -3.23 7.81 -17.20
C HIS A 186 -3.77 6.39 -17.13
N ARG A 187 -2.88 5.39 -17.09
CA ARG A 187 -3.26 3.97 -17.17
C ARG A 187 -3.84 3.44 -15.87
N ASN A 188 -3.21 3.75 -14.73
CA ASN A 188 -3.66 3.25 -13.45
C ASN A 188 -5.06 3.74 -13.10
N ASP A 189 -5.29 5.04 -13.16
CA ASP A 189 -6.56 5.63 -12.72
C ASP A 189 -7.73 5.19 -13.61
N LEU A 190 -7.46 5.02 -14.92
CA LEU A 190 -8.45 4.42 -15.83
C LEU A 190 -8.74 2.96 -15.45
N ASN A 191 -7.69 2.18 -15.19
CA ASN A 191 -7.80 0.75 -14.87
C ASN A 191 -8.57 0.53 -13.56
N GLU A 192 -8.28 1.30 -12.51
CA GLU A 192 -9.04 1.23 -11.25
C GLU A 192 -10.50 1.63 -11.43
N THR A 193 -10.78 2.66 -12.23
CA THR A 193 -12.15 3.05 -12.55
C THR A 193 -12.92 1.93 -13.25
N LEU A 194 -12.27 1.23 -14.20
CA LEU A 194 -12.85 0.08 -14.89
C LEU A 194 -13.09 -1.09 -13.93
N ALA A 195 -12.10 -1.38 -13.06
CA ALA A 195 -12.19 -2.44 -12.07
C ALA A 195 -13.34 -2.19 -11.08
N ALA A 196 -13.46 -0.96 -10.54
CA ALA A 196 -14.56 -0.59 -9.66
C ALA A 196 -15.93 -0.76 -10.34
N LYS A 197 -16.07 -0.34 -11.59
CA LYS A 197 -17.32 -0.54 -12.34
C LYS A 197 -17.65 -2.01 -12.58
N LYS A 198 -16.66 -2.86 -12.78
CA LYS A 198 -16.86 -4.31 -12.93
C LYS A 198 -17.38 -4.97 -11.65
N VAL A 199 -16.81 -4.59 -10.49
CA VAL A 199 -17.18 -5.19 -9.21
C VAL A 199 -18.52 -4.65 -8.69
N PHE A 200 -18.68 -3.32 -8.74
CA PHE A 200 -19.79 -2.64 -8.07
C PHE A 200 -20.99 -2.34 -8.99
N GLY A 201 -20.85 -2.53 -10.31
CA GLY A 201 -21.94 -2.27 -11.25
C GLY A 201 -22.55 -0.88 -11.08
N ASP A 202 -23.88 -0.81 -10.91
CA ASP A 202 -24.59 0.45 -10.67
C ASP A 202 -24.25 1.09 -9.32
N HIS A 203 -23.79 0.30 -8.34
CA HIS A 203 -23.38 0.80 -7.04
C HIS A 203 -22.11 1.66 -7.13
N ALA A 204 -21.23 1.43 -8.12
CA ALA A 204 -20.04 2.26 -8.37
C ALA A 204 -20.35 3.75 -8.54
N TYR A 205 -21.58 4.10 -8.93
CA TYR A 205 -22.02 5.50 -9.07
C TYR A 205 -22.64 6.09 -7.80
N LYS A 206 -22.77 5.30 -6.74
CA LYS A 206 -23.33 5.73 -5.45
C LYS A 206 -22.24 5.83 -4.37
N MET A 207 -21.14 5.12 -4.54
CA MET A 207 -20.00 5.12 -3.63
C MET A 207 -19.01 6.25 -3.95
N THR A 208 -18.14 6.56 -3.00
CA THR A 208 -17.09 7.56 -3.18
C THR A 208 -15.75 6.88 -3.48
N ILE A 209 -15.01 7.41 -4.45
CA ILE A 209 -13.63 7.00 -4.76
C ILE A 209 -12.75 8.24 -4.70
N SER A 210 -11.67 8.17 -3.94
CA SER A 210 -10.61 9.18 -3.93
C SER A 210 -9.24 8.54 -3.67
N SER A 211 -8.19 9.33 -3.77
CA SER A 211 -6.84 8.89 -3.40
C SER A 211 -6.17 9.95 -2.53
N ASN A 212 -5.63 9.52 -1.39
CA ASN A 212 -4.83 10.38 -0.52
C ASN A 212 -3.53 10.86 -1.16
N LYS A 213 -3.12 10.26 -2.28
CA LYS A 213 -1.93 10.69 -3.06
C LYS A 213 -2.06 12.07 -3.69
N SER A 214 -3.28 12.62 -3.74
CA SER A 214 -3.49 14.04 -4.06
C SER A 214 -2.86 14.99 -3.03
N MET A 215 -2.66 14.52 -1.79
CA MET A 215 -2.10 15.30 -0.68
C MET A 215 -0.65 14.87 -0.37
N THR A 216 -0.39 13.58 -0.34
CA THR A 216 0.90 13.02 0.11
C THR A 216 1.88 12.74 -1.02
N GLY A 217 1.42 12.72 -2.27
CA GLY A 217 2.15 12.09 -3.36
C GLY A 217 2.14 10.56 -3.22
N HIS A 218 2.92 9.89 -4.05
CA HIS A 218 3.04 8.44 -4.03
C HIS A 218 4.26 8.00 -3.20
N LEU A 219 4.02 7.43 -2.03
CA LEU A 219 5.05 6.99 -1.10
C LEU A 219 5.53 5.55 -1.39
N LEU A 220 5.32 5.05 -2.59
CA LEU A 220 5.75 3.71 -3.04
C LEU A 220 5.40 2.63 -2.01
N GLY A 221 6.40 1.98 -1.39
CA GLY A 221 6.18 0.91 -0.42
C GLY A 221 5.44 1.32 0.85
N ALA A 222 5.47 2.60 1.24
CA ALA A 222 4.69 3.11 2.37
C ALA A 222 3.24 3.45 2.01
N ALA A 223 2.91 3.64 0.73
CA ALA A 223 1.62 4.17 0.29
C ALA A 223 0.38 3.39 0.75
N GLY A 224 0.51 2.09 0.93
CA GLY A 224 -0.60 1.24 1.39
C GLY A 224 -0.83 1.23 2.90
N ALA A 225 -0.03 1.97 3.66
CA ALA A 225 -0.10 2.06 5.12
C ALA A 225 -0.31 3.51 5.63
N VAL A 226 -0.47 4.49 4.71
CA VAL A 226 -0.65 5.92 4.99
C VAL A 226 -2.04 6.40 4.64
#